data_58a570f89bdbdd9b5167a860b8c0d656
#
_entry.id   58a570f89bdbdd9b5167a860b8c0d656
#
_cell.length_a   1.000
_cell.length_b   1.000
_cell.length_c   1.000
_cell.angle_alpha   90.00
_cell.angle_beta   90.00
_cell.angle_gamma   90.00
#
_symmetry.space_group_name_H-M   'P 1'
#
loop_
_entity.id
_entity.type
_entity.pdbx_description
1 polymer ?
#
loop_
_entity_poly.entity_id
_entity_poly.type
_entity_poly.pdbx_seq_one_letter_code
_entity_poly.pdbx_strand_id
1 'polypeptide(L)'
;DEDGESELLDLAIVGAGISGLMAAKTISEKRADIRFRLFEKSTHPGGTLDGLKTRWITPHHYHAMNLCRELQIPLGTVWRQSEASEARRSLVSIGPFRKRPSGSQGANSFMSSLRDLLVRLESTRFMAELDCLCTVKYIESNAQNMECFLQRKLLFEASRRFFRFLIKIGTGFYPSELTVAACLRLFRSMSSVRDLYDMLTLQNSHLQPAGSPNWDVLIERLVARVGPEHVTYSTNIVQVEISSDQRSDIVSLTDGTGRRWRARFVILAVSCLDLVQISILPEGPLYFHQPDIQLGLWSMANFTVRYPAPYWRDHGYTGSIFCPAQCLICYESGGNQLSGTYFSPLRGVLNDTERHLIRDTILRLLRTNFACRTMQKPLEFGLELHPIPFYFDVFPTFERCIIFSSTNVSCWYRGFINGSIQGGVRAAILALLEIRPQTITFREVTDMQCMHFKYFRQRSSYERVWYSLNLASVSRFLLGVGAVLLTYGAYRV
;
A
#
# COMPACT_ATOMS: atom_id res chain seq x y z
N ASP A 1 -3.64 -5.98 -48.20
CA ASP A 1 -2.80 -7.18 -48.38
C ASP A 1 -1.36 -6.89 -48.00
N GLU A 2 -1.08 -6.74 -46.69
CA GLU A 2 0.26 -6.87 -46.08
C GLU A 2 0.04 -7.33 -44.65
N ASP A 3 -0.50 -8.54 -44.48
CA ASP A 3 -0.33 -9.32 -43.26
C ASP A 3 1.13 -9.81 -43.23
N GLY A 4 2.06 -8.91 -42.95
CA GLY A 4 3.39 -9.27 -42.54
C GLY A 4 3.24 -10.15 -41.29
N GLU A 5 3.60 -11.44 -41.38
CA GLU A 5 3.62 -12.38 -40.26
C GLU A 5 4.33 -11.70 -39.10
N SER A 6 3.58 -11.18 -38.13
CA SER A 6 4.18 -10.59 -36.95
C SER A 6 4.95 -11.71 -36.24
N GLU A 7 6.25 -11.51 -36.09
CA GLU A 7 7.14 -12.47 -35.44
C GLU A 7 6.54 -12.99 -34.14
N LEU A 8 6.43 -14.31 -33.98
CA LEU A 8 5.89 -14.92 -32.78
C LEU A 8 6.84 -14.70 -31.61
N LEU A 9 6.42 -13.92 -30.63
CA LEU A 9 7.13 -13.72 -29.38
C LEU A 9 6.95 -14.93 -28.46
N ASP A 10 7.96 -15.23 -27.66
CA ASP A 10 7.80 -16.19 -26.57
C ASP A 10 6.98 -15.54 -25.43
N LEU A 11 7.16 -14.23 -25.20
CA LEU A 11 6.50 -13.49 -24.13
C LEU A 11 6.21 -12.04 -24.53
N ALA A 12 4.98 -11.60 -24.29
CA ALA A 12 4.59 -10.20 -24.32
C ALA A 12 4.39 -9.69 -22.89
N ILE A 13 4.81 -8.47 -22.60
CA ILE A 13 4.58 -7.79 -21.32
C ILE A 13 3.80 -6.52 -21.62
N VAL A 14 2.68 -6.30 -20.94
CA VAL A 14 1.83 -5.11 -21.14
C VAL A 14 1.92 -4.23 -19.91
N GLY A 15 2.43 -3.00 -20.10
CA GLY A 15 2.63 -1.98 -19.07
C GLY A 15 4.08 -1.87 -18.61
N ALA A 16 4.71 -0.71 -18.84
CA ALA A 16 6.07 -0.38 -18.38
C ALA A 16 6.09 0.37 -17.04
N GLY A 17 5.12 0.08 -16.16
CA GLY A 17 5.22 0.41 -14.75
C GLY A 17 6.28 -0.44 -14.04
N ILE A 18 6.52 -0.17 -12.75
CA ILE A 18 7.55 -0.87 -11.96
C ILE A 18 7.39 -2.40 -12.00
N SER A 19 6.16 -2.93 -12.00
CA SER A 19 5.89 -4.37 -12.09
C SER A 19 6.36 -4.96 -13.42
N GLY A 20 5.98 -4.31 -14.54
CA GLY A 20 6.37 -4.80 -15.89
C GLY A 20 7.87 -4.67 -16.13
N LEU A 21 8.48 -3.56 -15.73
CA LEU A 21 9.92 -3.37 -15.81
C LEU A 21 10.69 -4.39 -14.97
N MET A 22 10.19 -4.74 -13.78
CA MET A 22 10.81 -5.79 -12.96
C MET A 22 10.64 -7.19 -13.56
N ALA A 23 9.50 -7.47 -14.20
CA ALA A 23 9.32 -8.71 -14.94
C ALA A 23 10.29 -8.78 -16.12
N ALA A 24 10.37 -7.74 -16.95
CA ALA A 24 11.27 -7.65 -18.08
C ALA A 24 12.75 -7.78 -17.66
N LYS A 25 13.18 -7.05 -16.60
CA LYS A 25 14.53 -7.15 -16.02
C LYS A 25 14.86 -8.58 -15.61
N THR A 26 13.95 -9.22 -14.87
CA THR A 26 14.16 -10.60 -14.39
C THR A 26 14.36 -11.58 -15.53
N ILE A 27 13.60 -11.43 -16.63
CA ILE A 27 13.73 -12.24 -17.82
C ILE A 27 15.06 -11.98 -18.53
N SER A 28 15.39 -10.70 -18.75
CA SER A 28 16.63 -10.28 -19.41
C SER A 28 17.88 -10.79 -18.67
N GLU A 29 17.89 -10.76 -17.35
CA GLU A 29 19.02 -11.22 -16.52
C GLU A 29 19.25 -12.72 -16.55
N LYS A 30 18.25 -13.52 -16.89
CA LYS A 30 18.41 -14.97 -17.04
C LYS A 30 19.24 -15.36 -18.25
N ARG A 31 19.50 -14.42 -19.17
CA ARG A 31 20.26 -14.66 -20.42
C ARG A 31 19.74 -15.89 -21.18
N ALA A 32 18.46 -16.21 -21.00
CA ALA A 32 17.80 -17.23 -21.78
C ALA A 32 17.48 -16.64 -23.16
N ASP A 33 17.58 -17.46 -24.18
CA ASP A 33 17.17 -17.08 -25.54
C ASP A 33 15.63 -17.02 -25.58
N ILE A 34 15.07 -15.88 -25.12
CA ILE A 34 13.63 -15.60 -25.03
C ILE A 34 13.34 -14.34 -25.80
N ARG A 35 12.52 -14.45 -26.81
CA ARG A 35 12.02 -13.30 -27.57
C ARG A 35 10.87 -12.67 -26.81
N PHE A 36 11.11 -11.53 -26.16
CA PHE A 36 10.08 -10.80 -25.43
C PHE A 36 9.99 -9.35 -25.88
N ARG A 37 8.84 -8.76 -25.65
CA ARG A 37 8.57 -7.34 -25.89
C ARG A 37 7.68 -6.75 -24.79
N LEU A 38 8.03 -5.55 -24.35
CA LEU A 38 7.31 -4.77 -23.36
C LEU A 38 6.56 -3.63 -24.06
N PHE A 39 5.24 -3.59 -23.93
CA PHE A 39 4.36 -2.59 -24.53
C PHE A 39 3.93 -1.56 -23.49
N GLU A 40 4.06 -0.27 -23.81
CA GLU A 40 3.66 0.82 -22.94
C GLU A 40 2.74 1.79 -23.70
N LYS A 41 1.60 2.12 -23.09
CA LYS A 41 0.61 3.05 -23.69
C LYS A 41 1.12 4.48 -23.75
N SER A 42 1.94 4.90 -22.79
CA SER A 42 2.51 6.24 -22.72
C SER A 42 3.75 6.38 -23.60
N THR A 43 4.20 7.62 -23.79
CA THR A 43 5.47 7.92 -24.48
C THR A 43 6.70 7.67 -23.62
N HIS A 44 6.51 7.39 -22.34
CA HIS A 44 7.57 7.18 -21.33
C HIS A 44 7.18 6.08 -20.34
N PRO A 45 8.14 5.39 -19.76
CA PRO A 45 7.92 4.34 -18.78
C PRO A 45 7.71 4.93 -17.37
N GLY A 46 7.30 4.10 -16.41
CA GLY A 46 7.22 4.47 -14.99
C GLY A 46 5.86 4.24 -14.38
N GLY A 47 4.79 4.38 -15.17
CA GLY A 47 3.43 4.20 -14.68
C GLY A 47 3.11 5.13 -13.51
N THR A 48 2.70 4.59 -12.36
CA THR A 48 2.38 5.39 -11.18
C THR A 48 3.60 6.01 -10.47
N LEU A 49 4.82 5.70 -10.90
CA LEU A 49 6.05 6.33 -10.36
C LEU A 49 6.50 7.53 -11.18
N ASP A 50 6.00 7.67 -12.39
CA ASP A 50 6.31 8.78 -13.27
C ASP A 50 5.88 10.11 -12.65
N GLY A 51 6.80 11.09 -12.65
CA GLY A 51 6.57 12.41 -12.06
C GLY A 51 6.47 12.44 -10.52
N LEU A 52 6.62 11.31 -9.83
CA LEU A 52 6.51 11.26 -8.38
C LEU A 52 7.77 11.80 -7.69
N LYS A 53 7.69 13.03 -7.20
CA LYS A 53 8.82 13.68 -6.52
C LYS A 53 8.96 13.31 -5.04
N THR A 54 7.95 12.70 -4.41
CA THR A 54 7.83 12.70 -2.94
C THR A 54 7.47 11.36 -2.30
N ARG A 55 7.56 10.25 -3.01
CA ARG A 55 7.37 8.93 -2.38
C ARG A 55 8.66 8.45 -1.73
N TRP A 56 8.61 8.28 -0.44
CA TRP A 56 9.68 7.72 0.36
C TRP A 56 9.50 6.20 0.55
N ILE A 57 10.61 5.50 0.75
CA ILE A 57 10.65 4.10 1.12
C ILE A 57 11.27 3.94 2.51
N THR A 58 10.81 2.94 3.23
CA THR A 58 11.32 2.58 4.55
C THR A 58 12.13 1.28 4.46
N PRO A 59 12.89 0.93 5.50
CA PRO A 59 13.56 -0.36 5.58
C PRO A 59 12.64 -1.57 5.45
N HIS A 60 11.35 -1.43 5.77
CA HIS A 60 10.33 -2.47 5.55
C HIS A 60 10.08 -2.76 4.07
N HIS A 61 10.35 -1.79 3.19
CA HIS A 61 10.28 -1.96 1.74
C HIS A 61 11.58 -2.61 1.20
N TYR A 62 11.94 -3.77 1.71
CA TYR A 62 13.24 -4.38 1.43
C TYR A 62 13.50 -4.69 -0.05
N HIS A 63 12.48 -5.03 -0.84
CA HIS A 63 12.63 -5.20 -2.30
C HIS A 63 12.99 -3.87 -2.98
N ALA A 64 12.31 -2.78 -2.60
CA ALA A 64 12.62 -1.46 -3.14
C ALA A 64 13.99 -0.97 -2.68
N MET A 65 14.35 -1.21 -1.41
CA MET A 65 15.68 -0.88 -0.88
C MET A 65 16.79 -1.67 -1.59
N ASN A 66 16.57 -2.94 -1.85
CA ASN A 66 17.53 -3.78 -2.57
C ASN A 66 17.67 -3.33 -4.02
N LEU A 67 16.57 -3.00 -4.68
CA LEU A 67 16.58 -2.47 -6.04
C LEU A 67 17.33 -1.14 -6.14
N CYS A 68 17.10 -0.21 -5.21
CA CYS A 68 17.85 1.04 -5.16
C CYS A 68 19.35 0.79 -4.97
N ARG A 69 19.75 -0.15 -4.11
CA ARG A 69 21.15 -0.52 -3.90
C ARG A 69 21.77 -1.15 -5.15
N GLU A 70 21.06 -2.09 -5.78
CA GLU A 70 21.48 -2.76 -7.00
C GLU A 70 21.69 -1.76 -8.16
N LEU A 71 20.75 -0.85 -8.32
CA LEU A 71 20.81 0.19 -9.34
C LEU A 71 21.64 1.42 -8.90
N GLN A 72 22.30 1.37 -7.74
CA GLN A 72 23.10 2.47 -7.18
C GLN A 72 22.34 3.82 -7.09
N ILE A 73 21.04 3.75 -6.79
CA ILE A 73 20.21 4.94 -6.59
C ILE A 73 20.43 5.46 -5.17
N PRO A 74 20.93 6.68 -4.99
CA PRO A 74 21.05 7.25 -3.67
C PRO A 74 19.66 7.50 -3.09
N LEU A 75 19.46 7.08 -1.85
CA LEU A 75 18.28 7.47 -1.10
C LEU A 75 18.52 8.85 -0.54
N GLY A 76 17.75 9.83 -1.00
CA GLY A 76 17.72 11.13 -0.38
C GLY A 76 17.42 10.96 1.11
N THR A 77 18.23 11.53 1.97
CA THR A 77 18.00 11.47 3.41
C THR A 77 16.69 12.18 3.73
N VAL A 78 15.67 11.43 4.16
CA VAL A 78 14.66 12.05 5.02
C VAL A 78 15.42 12.61 6.21
N TRP A 79 15.27 13.88 6.43
CA TRP A 79 16.06 14.64 7.37
C TRP A 79 16.25 13.89 8.68
N ARG A 80 17.47 13.45 8.99
CA ARG A 80 17.80 12.95 10.31
C ARG A 80 17.50 14.07 11.28
N GLN A 81 16.61 13.83 12.20
CA GLN A 81 16.51 14.68 13.37
C GLN A 81 17.91 14.71 13.98
N SER A 82 18.62 15.84 13.87
CA SER A 82 19.84 16.04 14.60
C SER A 82 19.55 15.87 16.09
N GLU A 83 20.54 15.53 16.91
CA GLU A 83 20.41 15.39 18.37
C GLU A 83 19.72 16.60 19.04
N ALA A 84 19.82 17.80 18.43
CA ALA A 84 19.04 18.97 18.83
C ALA A 84 17.52 18.82 18.63
N SER A 85 17.05 17.78 17.95
CA SER A 85 15.62 17.53 17.71
C SER A 85 14.94 16.61 18.73
N GLU A 86 15.66 16.03 19.68
CA GLU A 86 15.02 15.23 20.75
C GLU A 86 14.02 16.06 21.57
N ALA A 87 14.22 17.38 21.64
CA ALA A 87 13.29 18.31 22.27
C ALA A 87 12.07 18.64 21.38
N ARG A 88 12.11 18.39 20.05
CA ARG A 88 11.04 18.71 19.14
C ARG A 88 9.98 17.60 19.08
N ARG A 89 8.73 18.00 18.88
CA ARG A 89 7.57 17.14 19.00
C ARG A 89 6.99 16.76 17.65
N SER A 90 6.76 15.47 17.47
CA SER A 90 5.89 14.99 16.38
C SER A 90 4.44 15.12 16.82
N LEU A 91 3.61 15.74 15.96
CA LEU A 91 2.18 15.85 16.19
C LEU A 91 1.50 14.55 15.78
N VAL A 92 1.44 13.61 16.71
CA VAL A 92 0.57 12.44 16.59
C VAL A 92 -0.73 12.78 17.28
N SER A 93 -1.70 13.24 16.52
CA SER A 93 -2.87 13.89 17.13
C SER A 93 -3.92 12.94 17.66
N ILE A 94 -3.91 11.65 17.34
CA ILE A 94 -4.83 10.68 17.93
C ILE A 94 -4.29 9.28 17.70
N GLY A 95 -4.08 8.65 18.72
CA GLY A 95 -3.66 7.30 18.79
C GLY A 95 -3.05 7.11 20.15
N PRO A 96 -2.71 5.89 20.47
CA PRO A 96 -2.11 5.54 21.74
C PRO A 96 -0.78 6.27 22.01
N PHE A 97 -0.30 7.11 21.12
CA PHE A 97 1.07 7.64 21.13
C PHE A 97 1.18 9.17 21.17
N ARG A 98 0.15 9.86 21.62
CA ARG A 98 0.19 11.32 21.77
C ARG A 98 1.16 11.72 22.86
N LYS A 99 2.28 12.38 22.53
CA LYS A 99 3.01 13.24 23.47
C LYS A 99 2.33 14.61 23.49
N ARG A 100 1.56 14.93 24.52
CA ARG A 100 1.06 16.29 24.74
C ARG A 100 2.21 17.24 25.12
N PRO A 101 2.13 18.52 24.74
CA PRO A 101 3.02 19.53 25.27
C PRO A 101 2.93 19.56 26.80
N SER A 102 4.05 19.47 27.45
CA SER A 102 4.21 19.65 28.89
C SER A 102 3.96 21.12 29.23
N GLY A 103 2.75 21.52 29.56
CA GLY A 103 2.46 22.93 29.84
C GLY A 103 1.17 23.24 30.59
N SER A 104 0.26 22.29 30.76
CA SER A 104 -0.93 22.48 31.60
C SER A 104 -0.89 21.52 32.79
N GLN A 105 -0.33 21.99 33.87
CA GLN A 105 -0.40 21.32 35.18
C GLN A 105 -1.78 21.57 35.79
N GLY A 106 -2.57 20.49 35.97
CA GLY A 106 -3.81 20.48 36.68
C GLY A 106 -4.30 19.05 36.91
N ALA A 107 -5.18 18.84 37.89
CA ALA A 107 -5.74 17.53 38.28
C ALA A 107 -6.32 16.73 37.09
N ASN A 108 -6.71 17.40 36.00
CA ASN A 108 -7.10 16.81 34.72
C ASN A 108 -5.95 16.10 33.97
N SER A 109 -4.69 16.34 34.36
CA SER A 109 -3.51 15.76 33.73
C SER A 109 -3.34 14.27 34.03
N PHE A 110 -3.61 13.83 35.26
CA PHE A 110 -3.46 12.42 35.66
C PHE A 110 -4.48 11.52 34.94
N MET A 111 -5.75 11.91 34.96
CA MET A 111 -6.81 11.12 34.30
C MET A 111 -6.64 11.08 32.78
N SER A 112 -6.18 12.18 32.19
CA SER A 112 -5.85 12.19 30.75
C SER A 112 -4.65 11.30 30.43
N SER A 113 -3.64 11.27 31.29
CA SER A 113 -2.46 10.43 31.14
C SER A 113 -2.79 8.94 31.32
N LEU A 114 -3.65 8.61 32.31
CA LEU A 114 -4.14 7.25 32.51
C LEU A 114 -4.97 6.78 31.31
N ARG A 115 -5.90 7.60 30.81
CA ARG A 115 -6.67 7.30 29.63
C ARG A 115 -5.77 7.06 28.40
N ASP A 116 -4.78 7.92 28.19
CA ASP A 116 -3.82 7.78 27.09
C ASP A 116 -3.01 6.48 27.21
N LEU A 117 -2.64 6.09 28.42
CA LEU A 117 -1.97 4.82 28.69
C LEU A 117 -2.87 3.62 28.34
N LEU A 118 -4.13 3.65 28.80
CA LEU A 118 -5.09 2.57 28.52
C LEU A 118 -5.39 2.44 27.02
N VAL A 119 -5.54 3.54 26.30
CA VAL A 119 -5.70 3.55 24.84
C VAL A 119 -4.48 2.95 24.15
N ARG A 120 -3.28 3.24 24.62
CA ARG A 120 -2.04 2.64 24.10
C ARG A 120 -2.00 1.13 24.31
N LEU A 121 -2.28 0.68 25.53
CA LEU A 121 -2.30 -0.73 25.89
C LEU A 121 -3.34 -1.48 25.05
N GLU A 122 -4.55 -0.94 24.94
CA GLU A 122 -5.61 -1.53 24.10
C GLU A 122 -5.17 -1.65 22.64
N SER A 123 -4.66 -0.56 22.06
CA SER A 123 -4.27 -0.55 20.65
C SER A 123 -3.09 -1.46 20.36
N THR A 124 -2.05 -1.46 21.21
CA THR A 124 -0.89 -2.34 21.04
C THR A 124 -1.30 -3.81 21.14
N ARG A 125 -2.16 -4.13 22.10
CA ARG A 125 -2.69 -5.47 22.27
C ARG A 125 -3.55 -5.91 21.09
N PHE A 126 -4.39 -5.02 20.58
CA PHE A 126 -5.25 -5.33 19.43
C PHE A 126 -4.45 -5.49 18.13
N MET A 127 -3.36 -4.74 17.92
CA MET A 127 -2.42 -5.01 16.82
C MET A 127 -1.87 -6.43 16.90
N ALA A 128 -1.43 -6.85 18.07
CA ALA A 128 -0.93 -8.21 18.30
C ALA A 128 -2.03 -9.28 18.12
N GLU A 129 -3.29 -8.99 18.50
CA GLU A 129 -4.43 -9.86 18.24
C GLU A 129 -4.67 -10.00 16.74
N LEU A 130 -4.67 -8.90 15.98
CA LEU A 130 -4.83 -8.95 14.52
C LEU A 130 -3.75 -9.79 13.85
N ASP A 131 -2.48 -9.64 14.26
CA ASP A 131 -1.38 -10.47 13.77
C ASP A 131 -1.61 -11.97 14.05
N CYS A 132 -2.23 -12.31 15.20
CA CYS A 132 -2.59 -13.70 15.52
C CYS A 132 -3.73 -14.24 14.64
N LEU A 133 -4.67 -13.40 14.28
CA LEU A 133 -5.85 -13.77 13.49
C LEU A 133 -5.54 -13.93 11.99
N CYS A 134 -4.37 -13.46 11.53
CA CYS A 134 -3.94 -13.57 10.13
C CYS A 134 -3.61 -15.00 9.69
N THR A 135 -4.32 -16.01 10.19
CA THR A 135 -4.21 -17.41 9.73
C THR A 135 -5.19 -17.67 8.58
N VAL A 136 -4.82 -18.55 7.65
CA VAL A 136 -5.66 -18.88 6.48
C VAL A 136 -7.05 -19.33 6.92
N LYS A 137 -7.12 -20.30 7.83
CA LYS A 137 -8.38 -20.86 8.32
C LYS A 137 -9.31 -19.80 8.92
N TYR A 138 -8.78 -18.86 9.70
CA TYR A 138 -9.61 -17.82 10.31
C TYR A 138 -10.07 -16.79 9.27
N ILE A 139 -9.21 -16.45 8.32
CA ILE A 139 -9.57 -15.53 7.24
C ILE A 139 -10.71 -16.07 6.40
N GLU A 140 -10.63 -17.33 5.97
CA GLU A 140 -11.64 -17.97 5.12
C GLU A 140 -13.00 -18.11 5.82
N SER A 141 -13.01 -18.30 7.13
CA SER A 141 -14.25 -18.51 7.91
C SER A 141 -14.91 -17.21 8.40
N ASN A 142 -14.30 -16.03 8.20
CA ASN A 142 -14.76 -14.81 8.86
C ASN A 142 -15.35 -13.77 7.90
N ALA A 143 -16.65 -13.90 7.62
CA ALA A 143 -17.43 -12.93 6.82
C ALA A 143 -17.99 -11.75 7.65
N GLN A 144 -17.63 -11.63 8.94
CA GLN A 144 -18.11 -10.56 9.79
C GLN A 144 -17.68 -9.18 9.27
N ASN A 145 -18.55 -8.16 9.40
CA ASN A 145 -18.23 -6.78 9.08
C ASN A 145 -17.12 -6.24 10.01
N MET A 146 -16.12 -5.57 9.44
CA MET A 146 -14.95 -5.09 10.18
C MET A 146 -15.29 -3.98 11.17
N GLU A 147 -16.24 -3.09 10.86
CA GLU A 147 -16.67 -2.04 11.80
C GLU A 147 -17.32 -2.64 13.05
N CYS A 148 -18.21 -3.63 12.86
CA CYS A 148 -18.81 -4.36 13.98
C CYS A 148 -17.75 -5.09 14.81
N PHE A 149 -16.73 -5.63 14.16
CA PHE A 149 -15.61 -6.27 14.84
C PHE A 149 -14.82 -5.28 15.71
N LEU A 150 -14.47 -4.10 15.16
CA LEU A 150 -13.78 -3.04 15.92
C LEU A 150 -14.60 -2.57 17.13
N GLN A 151 -15.92 -2.35 16.94
CA GLN A 151 -16.81 -1.92 18.02
C GLN A 151 -16.90 -2.96 19.14
N ARG A 152 -16.89 -4.24 18.79
CA ARG A 152 -16.95 -5.33 19.77
C ARG A 152 -15.63 -5.52 20.52
N LYS A 153 -14.49 -5.33 19.83
CA LYS A 153 -13.16 -5.63 20.36
C LYS A 153 -12.51 -4.47 21.10
N LEU A 154 -12.84 -3.24 20.75
CA LEU A 154 -12.22 -2.03 21.27
C LEU A 154 -13.21 -1.25 22.14
N LEU A 155 -12.75 -0.88 23.33
CA LEU A 155 -13.51 -0.10 24.30
C LEU A 155 -13.44 1.40 23.98
N PHE A 156 -12.21 1.90 23.70
CA PHE A 156 -12.00 3.32 23.52
C PHE A 156 -12.25 3.76 22.07
N GLU A 157 -13.03 4.84 21.91
CA GLU A 157 -13.27 5.44 20.59
C GLU A 157 -11.97 5.94 19.93
N ALA A 158 -10.99 6.36 20.73
CA ALA A 158 -9.68 6.77 20.20
C ALA A 158 -8.95 5.59 19.51
N SER A 159 -9.01 4.38 20.09
CA SER A 159 -8.48 3.16 19.46
C SER A 159 -9.25 2.81 18.18
N ARG A 160 -10.59 2.90 18.21
CA ARG A 160 -11.42 2.63 17.02
C ARG A 160 -11.10 3.58 15.87
N ARG A 161 -10.97 4.89 16.14
CA ARG A 161 -10.58 5.88 15.13
C ARG A 161 -9.21 5.61 14.54
N PHE A 162 -8.27 5.19 15.39
CA PHE A 162 -6.94 4.82 14.93
C PHE A 162 -6.99 3.63 13.96
N PHE A 163 -7.69 2.54 14.29
CA PHE A 163 -7.78 1.38 13.42
C PHE A 163 -8.63 1.63 12.18
N ARG A 164 -9.71 2.42 12.27
CA ARG A 164 -10.47 2.87 11.08
C ARG A 164 -9.56 3.59 10.10
N PHE A 165 -8.70 4.48 10.59
CA PHE A 165 -7.79 5.21 9.73
C PHE A 165 -6.69 4.31 9.14
N LEU A 166 -6.12 3.41 9.94
CA LEU A 166 -5.12 2.45 9.48
C LEU A 166 -5.66 1.54 8.37
N ILE A 167 -6.88 1.02 8.55
CA ILE A 167 -7.56 0.21 7.55
C ILE A 167 -7.81 1.04 6.29
N LYS A 168 -8.33 2.25 6.43
CA LYS A 168 -8.63 3.13 5.33
C LYS A 168 -7.40 3.49 4.48
N ILE A 169 -6.28 3.78 5.11
CA ILE A 169 -5.02 4.03 4.39
C ILE A 169 -4.58 2.77 3.64
N GLY A 170 -4.64 1.62 4.29
CA GLY A 170 -4.20 0.36 3.70
C GLY A 170 -5.12 -0.18 2.61
N THR A 171 -6.40 0.17 2.64
CA THR A 171 -7.42 -0.43 1.77
C THR A 171 -8.17 0.55 0.87
N GLY A 172 -8.17 1.83 1.19
CA GLY A 172 -9.00 2.84 0.52
C GLY A 172 -10.47 2.84 0.95
N PHE A 173 -10.93 1.86 1.77
CA PHE A 173 -12.32 1.68 2.18
C PHE A 173 -12.54 1.95 3.66
N TYR A 174 -13.79 2.22 4.01
CA TYR A 174 -14.19 2.25 5.41
C TYR A 174 -14.33 0.83 5.96
N PRO A 175 -14.04 0.61 7.25
CA PRO A 175 -14.26 -0.70 7.87
C PRO A 175 -15.71 -1.21 7.77
N SER A 176 -16.69 -0.31 7.64
CA SER A 176 -18.10 -0.66 7.41
C SER A 176 -18.38 -1.29 6.05
N GLU A 177 -17.48 -1.09 5.09
CA GLU A 177 -17.59 -1.63 3.72
C GLU A 177 -16.82 -2.95 3.56
N LEU A 178 -16.08 -3.36 4.57
CA LEU A 178 -15.15 -4.49 4.52
C LEU A 178 -15.54 -5.61 5.47
N THR A 179 -15.23 -6.83 5.05
CA THR A 179 -15.22 -7.97 5.96
C THR A 179 -13.92 -8.03 6.75
N VAL A 180 -13.97 -8.69 7.91
CA VAL A 180 -12.75 -8.97 8.70
C VAL A 180 -11.76 -9.77 7.84
N ALA A 181 -12.25 -10.71 7.04
CA ALA A 181 -11.43 -11.50 6.12
C ALA A 181 -10.62 -10.63 5.15
N ALA A 182 -11.27 -9.64 4.50
CA ALA A 182 -10.60 -8.72 3.58
C ALA A 182 -9.48 -7.92 4.27
N CYS A 183 -9.76 -7.37 5.45
CA CYS A 183 -8.76 -6.63 6.23
C CYS A 183 -7.59 -7.52 6.68
N LEU A 184 -7.87 -8.74 7.12
CA LEU A 184 -6.83 -9.68 7.55
C LEU A 184 -5.96 -10.16 6.38
N ARG A 185 -6.50 -10.29 5.17
CA ARG A 185 -5.69 -10.57 3.95
C ARG A 185 -4.67 -9.46 3.70
N LEU A 186 -5.07 -8.18 3.87
CA LEU A 186 -4.13 -7.07 3.78
C LEU A 186 -3.05 -7.19 4.87
N PHE A 187 -3.43 -7.32 6.13
CA PHE A 187 -2.49 -7.39 7.25
C PHE A 187 -1.55 -8.59 7.12
N ARG A 188 -2.05 -9.71 6.61
CA ARG A 188 -1.22 -10.88 6.32
C ARG A 188 -0.13 -10.60 5.28
N SER A 189 -0.36 -9.69 4.35
CA SER A 189 0.65 -9.31 3.36
C SER A 189 1.77 -8.45 3.97
N MET A 190 1.58 -7.90 5.17
CA MET A 190 2.58 -7.16 5.94
C MET A 190 3.34 -8.09 6.89
N SER A 191 4.51 -7.69 7.32
CA SER A 191 5.24 -8.44 8.37
C SER A 191 4.47 -8.42 9.69
N SER A 192 3.83 -7.29 9.99
CA SER A 192 2.92 -7.11 11.12
C SER A 192 2.05 -5.86 10.93
N VAL A 193 0.95 -5.76 11.66
CA VAL A 193 0.12 -4.53 11.72
C VAL A 193 0.93 -3.37 12.29
N ARG A 194 1.87 -3.68 13.18
CA ARG A 194 2.79 -2.69 13.74
C ARG A 194 3.72 -2.12 12.67
N ASP A 195 4.25 -2.94 11.79
CA ASP A 195 5.13 -2.49 10.70
C ASP A 195 4.39 -1.57 9.74
N LEU A 196 3.12 -1.88 9.44
CA LEU A 196 2.27 -0.98 8.66
C LEU A 196 2.14 0.40 9.33
N TYR A 197 1.88 0.43 10.64
CA TYR A 197 1.82 1.68 11.39
C TYR A 197 3.14 2.44 11.36
N ASP A 198 4.25 1.75 11.60
CA ASP A 198 5.59 2.35 11.61
C ASP A 198 5.98 2.90 10.23
N MET A 199 5.62 2.19 9.14
CA MET A 199 5.79 2.69 7.77
C MET A 199 5.01 3.97 7.52
N LEU A 200 3.78 4.06 8.00
CA LEU A 200 2.90 5.20 7.74
C LEU A 200 3.26 6.42 8.58
N THR A 201 3.86 6.22 9.74
CA THR A 201 4.14 7.30 10.69
C THR A 201 5.58 7.78 10.68
N LEU A 202 6.49 7.07 10.02
CA LEU A 202 7.95 7.32 10.03
C LEU A 202 8.54 7.41 11.44
N GLN A 203 7.91 6.78 12.43
CA GLN A 203 8.27 6.96 13.84
C GLN A 203 9.42 6.09 14.32
N ASN A 204 9.82 5.05 13.60
CA ASN A 204 10.92 4.19 14.01
C ASN A 204 12.28 4.79 13.63
N SER A 205 12.70 5.77 14.41
CA SER A 205 14.04 6.38 14.35
C SER A 205 15.21 5.40 14.63
N HIS A 206 14.93 4.20 15.13
CA HIS A 206 15.93 3.15 15.38
C HIS A 206 16.26 2.33 14.13
N LEU A 207 15.37 2.31 13.14
CA LEU A 207 15.64 1.72 11.84
C LEU A 207 16.30 2.78 10.95
N GLN A 208 17.17 2.35 10.06
CA GLN A 208 17.90 3.23 9.13
C GLN A 208 16.94 4.22 8.43
N PRO A 209 17.39 5.43 8.07
CA PRO A 209 16.52 6.48 7.58
C PRO A 209 15.72 6.03 6.37
N ALA A 210 14.43 6.31 6.40
CA ALA A 210 13.62 6.33 5.20
C ALA A 210 14.19 7.37 4.23
N GLY A 211 14.15 7.09 2.95
CA GLY A 211 14.63 7.99 1.92
C GLY A 211 13.68 8.05 0.73
N SER A 212 13.73 9.13 -0.01
CA SER A 212 13.07 9.21 -1.31
C SER A 212 14.11 8.98 -2.39
N PRO A 213 14.03 7.90 -3.16
CA PRO A 213 14.88 7.75 -4.32
C PRO A 213 14.48 8.76 -5.40
N ASN A 214 15.40 9.07 -6.29
CA ASN A 214 15.01 9.68 -7.56
C ASN A 214 14.36 8.62 -8.44
N TRP A 215 13.03 8.67 -8.53
CA TRP A 215 12.24 7.67 -9.25
C TRP A 215 12.51 7.67 -10.74
N ASP A 216 12.72 8.85 -11.34
CA ASP A 216 13.00 8.98 -12.77
C ASP A 216 14.31 8.28 -13.12
N VAL A 217 15.37 8.52 -12.34
CA VAL A 217 16.67 7.85 -12.52
C VAL A 217 16.56 6.35 -12.26
N LEU A 218 15.72 5.92 -11.32
CA LEU A 218 15.49 4.49 -11.07
C LEU A 218 14.84 3.83 -12.29
N ILE A 219 13.82 4.46 -12.86
CA ILE A 219 13.12 3.97 -14.05
C ILE A 219 14.07 3.93 -15.25
N GLU A 220 14.83 5.01 -15.49
CA GLU A 220 15.83 5.04 -16.57
C GLU A 220 16.86 3.89 -16.46
N ARG A 221 17.39 3.64 -15.27
CA ARG A 221 18.33 2.55 -15.04
C ARG A 221 17.69 1.17 -15.19
N LEU A 222 16.40 1.02 -14.82
CA LEU A 222 15.65 -0.21 -15.07
C LEU A 222 15.49 -0.46 -16.58
N VAL A 223 15.07 0.55 -17.34
CA VAL A 223 14.95 0.44 -18.81
C VAL A 223 16.30 0.10 -19.44
N ALA A 224 17.38 0.72 -18.99
CA ALA A 224 18.72 0.39 -19.48
C ALA A 224 19.13 -1.06 -19.16
N ARG A 225 18.67 -1.63 -18.05
CA ARG A 225 18.90 -3.04 -17.69
C ARG A 225 18.04 -4.02 -18.49
N VAL A 226 16.82 -3.62 -18.84
CA VAL A 226 15.92 -4.40 -19.70
C VAL A 226 16.44 -4.44 -21.12
N GLY A 227 17.01 -3.34 -21.62
CA GLY A 227 17.32 -3.07 -23.00
C GLY A 227 16.22 -2.23 -23.65
N PRO A 228 16.50 -0.97 -24.03
CA PRO A 228 15.47 -0.07 -24.59
C PRO A 228 14.84 -0.62 -25.89
N GLU A 229 15.55 -1.49 -26.61
CA GLU A 229 15.09 -2.17 -27.83
C GLU A 229 13.93 -3.14 -27.57
N HIS A 230 13.77 -3.60 -26.32
CA HIS A 230 12.65 -4.46 -25.93
C HIS A 230 11.39 -3.67 -25.59
N VAL A 231 11.45 -2.35 -25.47
CA VAL A 231 10.32 -1.51 -25.02
C VAL A 231 9.69 -0.81 -26.23
N THR A 232 8.39 -0.98 -26.40
CA THR A 232 7.59 -0.31 -27.42
C THR A 232 6.62 0.65 -26.76
N TYR A 233 6.89 1.94 -26.92
CA TYR A 233 6.06 3.03 -26.39
C TYR A 233 4.88 3.37 -27.28
N SER A 234 3.97 4.19 -26.76
CA SER A 234 2.77 4.69 -27.46
C SER A 234 1.92 3.54 -28.05
N THR A 235 1.91 2.40 -27.37
CA THR A 235 1.21 1.19 -27.79
C THR A 235 0.22 0.79 -26.69
N ASN A 236 -1.02 1.20 -26.85
CA ASN A 236 -2.10 0.89 -25.91
C ASN A 236 -2.79 -0.42 -26.32
N ILE A 237 -2.45 -1.52 -25.65
CA ILE A 237 -3.13 -2.80 -25.87
C ILE A 237 -4.55 -2.72 -25.32
N VAL A 238 -5.53 -2.97 -26.19
CA VAL A 238 -6.97 -2.89 -25.86
C VAL A 238 -7.65 -4.26 -25.92
N GLN A 239 -7.03 -5.25 -26.56
CA GLN A 239 -7.58 -6.60 -26.67
C GLN A 239 -6.47 -7.65 -26.52
N VAL A 240 -6.79 -8.70 -25.78
CA VAL A 240 -5.97 -9.91 -25.63
C VAL A 240 -6.86 -11.10 -25.95
N GLU A 241 -6.53 -11.84 -26.99
CA GLU A 241 -7.30 -12.97 -27.48
C GLU A 241 -6.48 -14.25 -27.45
N ILE A 242 -6.98 -15.29 -26.79
CA ILE A 242 -6.38 -16.60 -26.74
C ILE A 242 -6.99 -17.47 -27.84
N SER A 243 -6.19 -17.82 -28.81
CA SER A 243 -6.58 -18.77 -29.86
C SER A 243 -6.00 -20.12 -29.52
N SER A 244 -6.89 -21.13 -29.39
CA SER A 244 -6.45 -22.52 -29.22
C SER A 244 -6.25 -23.13 -30.60
N ASP A 245 -4.99 -23.29 -31.02
CA ASP A 245 -4.65 -24.13 -32.15
C ASP A 245 -4.41 -25.57 -31.67
N GLN A 246 -4.56 -26.55 -32.55
CA GLN A 246 -4.50 -27.99 -32.17
C GLN A 246 -3.23 -28.43 -31.41
N ARG A 247 -2.21 -27.57 -31.32
CA ARG A 247 -0.92 -27.88 -30.69
C ARG A 247 -0.47 -26.94 -29.60
N SER A 248 -0.97 -25.70 -29.53
CA SER A 248 -0.59 -24.72 -28.50
C SER A 248 -1.55 -23.55 -28.46
N ASP A 249 -1.76 -23.01 -27.27
CA ASP A 249 -2.45 -21.72 -27.13
C ASP A 249 -1.51 -20.60 -27.61
N ILE A 250 -2.04 -19.70 -28.42
CA ILE A 250 -1.34 -18.49 -28.89
C ILE A 250 -2.17 -17.29 -28.46
N VAL A 251 -1.50 -16.28 -27.93
CA VAL A 251 -2.12 -15.03 -27.53
C VAL A 251 -1.92 -13.98 -28.60
N SER A 252 -3.00 -13.41 -29.10
CA SER A 252 -2.99 -12.27 -29.99
C SER A 252 -3.28 -11.00 -29.19
N LEU A 253 -2.41 -10.00 -29.29
CA LEU A 253 -2.57 -8.69 -28.68
C LEU A 253 -2.92 -7.69 -29.77
N THR A 254 -3.95 -6.88 -29.55
CA THR A 254 -4.34 -5.81 -30.49
C THR A 254 -4.28 -4.47 -29.77
N ASP A 255 -3.63 -3.48 -30.37
CA ASP A 255 -3.63 -2.12 -29.85
C ASP A 255 -4.81 -1.29 -30.35
N GLY A 256 -4.96 -0.07 -29.80
CA GLY A 256 -6.01 0.86 -30.20
C GLY A 256 -5.93 1.35 -31.65
N THR A 257 -4.84 1.08 -32.37
CA THR A 257 -4.67 1.39 -33.79
C THR A 257 -4.99 0.21 -34.70
N GLY A 258 -5.25 -0.97 -34.14
CA GLY A 258 -5.51 -2.21 -34.85
C GLY A 258 -4.27 -3.03 -35.21
N ARG A 259 -3.08 -2.61 -34.77
CA ARG A 259 -1.86 -3.43 -34.92
C ARG A 259 -1.96 -4.66 -34.06
N ARG A 260 -1.42 -5.78 -34.57
CA ARG A 260 -1.48 -7.08 -33.90
C ARG A 260 -0.08 -7.64 -33.64
N TRP A 261 0.07 -8.28 -32.48
CA TRP A 261 1.26 -9.06 -32.09
C TRP A 261 0.81 -10.44 -31.63
N ARG A 262 1.67 -11.41 -31.79
CA ARG A 262 1.41 -12.79 -31.38
C ARG A 262 2.48 -13.22 -30.36
N ALA A 263 2.04 -13.84 -29.29
CA ALA A 263 2.92 -14.34 -28.23
C ALA A 263 2.44 -15.69 -27.70
N ARG A 264 3.34 -16.48 -27.12
CA ARG A 264 2.96 -17.72 -26.41
C ARG A 264 2.38 -17.42 -25.05
N PHE A 265 2.96 -16.45 -24.36
CA PHE A 265 2.50 -16.00 -23.05
C PHE A 265 2.40 -14.49 -22.99
N VAL A 266 1.53 -13.99 -22.13
CA VAL A 266 1.42 -12.56 -21.85
C VAL A 266 1.46 -12.29 -20.36
N ILE A 267 2.26 -11.29 -19.95
CA ILE A 267 2.21 -10.72 -18.60
C ILE A 267 1.42 -9.41 -18.68
N LEU A 268 0.27 -9.36 -17.98
CA LEU A 268 -0.49 -8.14 -17.81
C LEU A 268 -0.03 -7.42 -16.55
N ALA A 269 0.86 -6.44 -16.74
CA ALA A 269 1.47 -5.63 -15.67
C ALA A 269 0.83 -4.24 -15.57
N VAL A 270 -0.48 -4.20 -15.71
CA VAL A 270 -1.30 -2.99 -15.71
C VAL A 270 -2.02 -2.79 -14.39
N SER A 271 -2.50 -1.57 -14.15
CA SER A 271 -3.36 -1.29 -13.00
C SER A 271 -4.71 -1.98 -13.15
N CYS A 272 -5.44 -2.18 -12.04
CA CYS A 272 -6.80 -2.73 -12.10
C CYS A 272 -7.74 -1.85 -12.94
N LEU A 273 -7.53 -0.53 -12.95
CA LEU A 273 -8.31 0.41 -13.75
C LEU A 273 -8.04 0.25 -15.26
N ASP A 274 -6.79 0.00 -15.63
CA ASP A 274 -6.43 -0.25 -17.03
C ASP A 274 -6.86 -1.65 -17.46
N LEU A 275 -6.80 -2.63 -16.54
CA LEU A 275 -7.16 -4.01 -16.84
C LEU A 275 -8.62 -4.15 -17.28
N VAL A 276 -9.56 -3.40 -16.68
CA VAL A 276 -10.98 -3.41 -17.09
C VAL A 276 -11.22 -2.80 -18.47
N GLN A 277 -10.24 -2.07 -19.01
CA GLN A 277 -10.32 -1.50 -20.35
C GLN A 277 -9.76 -2.44 -21.42
N ILE A 278 -9.13 -3.55 -21.00
CA ILE A 278 -8.58 -4.56 -21.90
C ILE A 278 -9.63 -5.67 -22.08
N SER A 279 -10.10 -5.87 -23.29
CA SER A 279 -10.97 -7.01 -23.65
C SER A 279 -10.15 -8.28 -23.69
N ILE A 280 -10.49 -9.27 -22.86
CA ILE A 280 -9.83 -10.59 -22.84
C ILE A 280 -10.80 -11.63 -23.41
N LEU A 281 -10.38 -12.29 -24.48
CA LEU A 281 -11.18 -13.28 -25.22
C LEU A 281 -10.47 -14.65 -25.28
N PRO A 282 -11.22 -15.79 -25.24
CA PRO A 282 -12.65 -15.85 -24.94
C PRO A 282 -12.92 -15.38 -23.51
N GLU A 283 -14.11 -14.85 -23.28
CA GLU A 283 -14.51 -14.47 -21.93
C GLU A 283 -14.36 -15.69 -21.03
N GLY A 284 -13.39 -15.62 -20.13
CA GLY A 284 -13.05 -16.72 -19.24
C GLY A 284 -14.13 -16.97 -18.18
N PRO A 285 -14.20 -18.16 -17.62
CA PRO A 285 -15.15 -18.45 -16.58
C PRO A 285 -14.89 -17.58 -15.35
N LEU A 286 -15.84 -16.70 -15.02
CA LEU A 286 -16.03 -16.04 -13.72
C LEU A 286 -14.94 -15.06 -13.19
N TYR A 287 -13.69 -15.14 -13.64
CA TYR A 287 -12.61 -14.31 -13.10
C TYR A 287 -12.52 -12.92 -13.77
N PHE A 288 -13.09 -12.78 -14.95
CA PHE A 288 -13.08 -11.55 -15.75
C PHE A 288 -14.45 -10.88 -15.90
N HIS A 289 -15.51 -11.46 -15.34
CA HIS A 289 -16.73 -10.68 -15.11
C HIS A 289 -16.29 -9.51 -14.24
N GLN A 290 -16.24 -8.33 -14.88
CA GLN A 290 -15.85 -7.04 -14.34
C GLN A 290 -15.71 -7.18 -12.84
N PRO A 291 -14.48 -7.33 -12.32
CA PRO A 291 -14.36 -7.37 -10.88
C PRO A 291 -15.11 -6.15 -10.43
N ASP A 292 -15.93 -6.25 -9.39
CA ASP A 292 -16.46 -5.11 -8.70
C ASP A 292 -15.26 -4.29 -8.22
N ILE A 293 -14.62 -3.59 -9.17
CA ILE A 293 -13.53 -2.66 -8.88
C ILE A 293 -14.24 -1.51 -8.19
N GLN A 294 -14.46 -1.74 -6.92
CA GLN A 294 -14.90 -0.70 -6.04
C GLN A 294 -13.75 0.29 -5.97
N LEU A 295 -13.90 1.38 -6.68
CA LEU A 295 -13.03 2.53 -6.50
C LEU A 295 -13.16 2.95 -5.04
N GLY A 296 -12.05 3.01 -4.33
CA GLY A 296 -12.02 3.52 -2.97
C GLY A 296 -12.72 4.86 -2.92
N LEU A 297 -13.54 5.07 -1.89
CA LEU A 297 -14.37 6.28 -1.71
C LEU A 297 -13.55 7.57 -1.63
N TRP A 298 -12.22 7.47 -1.56
CA TRP A 298 -11.33 8.56 -1.23
C TRP A 298 -10.27 8.73 -2.30
N SER A 299 -10.13 9.95 -2.77
CA SER A 299 -8.96 10.33 -3.54
C SER A 299 -7.80 10.57 -2.59
N MET A 300 -6.66 9.97 -2.88
CA MET A 300 -5.41 10.23 -2.19
C MET A 300 -4.78 11.49 -2.78
N ALA A 301 -4.73 12.54 -1.99
CA ALA A 301 -4.12 13.81 -2.36
C ALA A 301 -2.70 13.88 -1.75
N ASN A 302 -1.69 13.60 -2.56
CA ASN A 302 -0.31 13.83 -2.18
C ASN A 302 0.00 15.31 -2.37
N PHE A 303 0.63 15.91 -1.37
CA PHE A 303 0.96 17.32 -1.42
C PHE A 303 2.40 17.58 -1.03
N THR A 304 2.94 18.65 -1.59
CA THR A 304 4.21 19.27 -1.20
C THR A 304 3.98 20.74 -0.95
N VAL A 305 4.50 21.26 0.14
CA VAL A 305 4.33 22.66 0.52
C VAL A 305 5.69 23.23 0.92
N ARG A 306 6.15 24.26 0.22
CA ARG A 306 7.40 24.97 0.54
C ARG A 306 7.09 26.32 1.15
N TYR A 307 7.78 26.61 2.24
CA TYR A 307 7.68 27.89 2.97
C TYR A 307 8.97 28.67 2.90
N PRO A 308 8.97 29.99 3.19
CA PRO A 308 10.20 30.79 3.32
C PRO A 308 11.14 30.28 4.40
N ALA A 309 10.58 29.77 5.51
CA ALA A 309 11.30 29.23 6.64
C ALA A 309 10.54 28.04 7.25
N PRO A 310 11.20 27.14 8.00
CA PRO A 310 10.56 26.00 8.63
C PRO A 310 9.78 26.40 9.90
N TYR A 311 8.74 27.18 9.76
CA TYR A 311 7.94 27.77 10.84
C TYR A 311 7.48 26.78 11.92
N TRP A 312 7.26 25.50 11.56
CA TRP A 312 6.91 24.43 12.53
C TRP A 312 8.03 24.22 13.54
N ARG A 313 9.29 24.41 13.15
CA ARG A 313 10.46 24.23 14.05
C ARG A 313 10.48 25.31 15.12
N ASP A 314 10.12 26.54 14.78
CA ASP A 314 10.06 27.66 15.74
C ASP A 314 9.01 27.44 16.81
N HIS A 315 7.96 26.66 16.48
CA HIS A 315 6.92 26.23 17.40
C HIS A 315 7.24 24.89 18.11
N GLY A 316 8.45 24.37 17.98
CA GLY A 316 8.92 23.15 18.64
C GLY A 316 8.44 21.85 18.01
N TYR A 317 8.08 21.84 16.73
CA TYR A 317 7.62 20.65 16.02
C TYR A 317 8.64 20.12 15.02
N THR A 318 8.55 18.80 14.73
CA THR A 318 9.41 18.12 13.76
C THR A 318 8.90 18.23 12.32
N GLY A 319 7.70 18.80 12.10
CA GLY A 319 7.03 18.74 10.80
C GLY A 319 6.21 17.47 10.57
N SER A 320 6.26 16.49 11.47
CA SER A 320 5.52 15.24 11.32
C SER A 320 4.13 15.34 11.94
N ILE A 321 3.09 14.98 11.15
CA ILE A 321 1.69 14.87 11.59
C ILE A 321 1.19 13.48 11.21
N PHE A 322 0.55 12.81 12.17
CA PHE A 322 -0.29 11.66 11.93
C PHE A 322 -1.64 11.91 12.60
N CYS A 323 -2.63 12.31 11.80
CA CYS A 323 -3.93 12.73 12.30
C CYS A 323 -5.08 11.91 11.70
N PRO A 324 -5.46 10.77 12.34
CA PRO A 324 -6.56 9.92 11.89
C PRO A 324 -7.90 10.66 11.76
N ALA A 325 -8.20 11.59 12.67
CA ALA A 325 -9.45 12.33 12.66
C ALA A 325 -9.58 13.28 11.47
N GLN A 326 -8.46 13.75 10.95
CA GLN A 326 -8.40 14.70 9.83
C GLN A 326 -7.94 14.01 8.53
N CYS A 327 -7.70 12.70 8.56
CA CYS A 327 -7.22 11.90 7.44
C CYS A 327 -5.93 12.48 6.81
N LEU A 328 -5.01 12.99 7.65
CA LEU A 328 -3.80 13.68 7.25
C LEU A 328 -2.55 12.99 7.77
N ILE A 329 -1.60 12.76 6.88
CA ILE A 329 -0.23 12.39 7.20
C ILE A 329 0.68 13.47 6.61
N CYS A 330 1.66 13.94 7.38
CA CYS A 330 2.61 14.94 6.93
C CYS A 330 3.99 14.68 7.55
N TYR A 331 5.04 15.05 6.86
CA TYR A 331 6.41 14.96 7.31
C TYR A 331 7.26 16.04 6.64
N GLU A 332 8.38 16.37 7.25
CA GLU A 332 9.36 17.26 6.67
C GLU A 332 10.19 16.53 5.60
N SER A 333 10.14 17.01 4.36
CA SER A 333 10.84 16.44 3.21
C SER A 333 12.07 17.25 2.76
N GLY A 334 12.30 18.39 3.37
CA GLY A 334 13.45 19.26 3.10
C GLY A 334 13.45 20.40 4.12
N GLY A 335 14.51 21.17 4.21
CA GLY A 335 14.72 22.14 5.29
C GLY A 335 13.56 23.10 5.55
N ASN A 336 12.81 23.49 4.53
CA ASN A 336 11.63 24.35 4.61
C ASN A 336 10.42 23.80 3.83
N GLN A 337 10.43 22.50 3.55
CA GLN A 337 9.38 21.81 2.80
C GLN A 337 8.71 20.74 3.64
N LEU A 338 7.40 20.70 3.57
CA LEU A 338 6.56 19.61 4.08
C LEU A 338 5.97 18.82 2.92
N SER A 339 5.92 17.53 3.07
CA SER A 339 5.22 16.62 2.17
C SER A 339 4.26 15.78 2.94
N GLY A 340 3.21 15.28 2.28
CA GLY A 340 2.25 14.45 2.97
C GLY A 340 1.15 13.93 2.08
N THR A 341 0.21 13.25 2.71
CA THR A 341 -0.97 12.70 2.06
C THR A 341 -2.22 13.09 2.84
N TYR A 342 -3.18 13.63 2.13
CA TYR A 342 -4.53 13.91 2.63
C TYR A 342 -5.51 12.99 1.90
N PHE A 343 -6.35 12.30 2.65
CA PHE A 343 -7.39 11.45 2.08
C PHE A 343 -8.69 12.25 1.96
N SER A 344 -8.95 12.72 0.74
CA SER A 344 -10.13 13.52 0.42
C SER A 344 -11.40 12.68 0.36
N PRO A 345 -12.55 13.17 0.85
CA PRO A 345 -13.84 12.51 0.65
C PRO A 345 -14.40 12.64 -0.77
N LEU A 346 -13.77 13.47 -1.61
CA LEU A 346 -14.20 13.71 -2.98
C LEU A 346 -13.81 12.53 -3.88
N ARG A 347 -14.69 12.17 -4.81
CA ARG A 347 -14.53 11.00 -5.69
C ARG A 347 -14.32 11.44 -7.14
N GLY A 348 -13.61 10.60 -7.90
CA GLY A 348 -13.49 10.72 -9.35
C GLY A 348 -12.49 11.77 -9.82
N VAL A 349 -12.68 12.23 -11.05
CA VAL A 349 -11.86 13.30 -11.64
C VAL A 349 -12.30 14.63 -11.04
N LEU A 350 -11.40 15.25 -10.27
CA LEU A 350 -11.68 16.50 -9.59
C LEU A 350 -11.51 17.70 -10.53
N ASN A 351 -12.45 18.61 -10.48
CA ASN A 351 -12.36 19.90 -11.16
C ASN A 351 -11.44 20.87 -10.41
N ASP A 352 -11.13 22.02 -11.02
CA ASP A 352 -10.21 22.99 -10.41
C ASP A 352 -10.72 23.56 -9.09
N THR A 353 -12.03 23.76 -8.95
CA THR A 353 -12.67 24.23 -7.71
C THR A 353 -12.45 23.22 -6.57
N GLU A 354 -12.62 21.94 -6.84
CA GLU A 354 -12.40 20.87 -5.87
C GLU A 354 -10.93 20.71 -5.50
N ARG A 355 -10.01 20.89 -6.48
CA ARG A 355 -8.56 20.95 -6.23
C ARG A 355 -8.19 22.11 -5.30
N HIS A 356 -8.76 23.30 -5.53
CA HIS A 356 -8.59 24.43 -4.64
C HIS A 356 -9.14 24.17 -3.24
N LEU A 357 -10.30 23.54 -3.12
CA LEU A 357 -10.89 23.17 -1.83
C LEU A 357 -9.97 22.21 -1.05
N ILE A 358 -9.40 21.21 -1.72
CA ILE A 358 -8.44 20.28 -1.10
C ILE A 358 -7.20 21.03 -0.62
N ARG A 359 -6.60 21.89 -1.48
CA ARG A 359 -5.47 22.73 -1.12
C ARG A 359 -5.75 23.56 0.13
N ASP A 360 -6.84 24.31 0.15
CA ASP A 360 -7.20 25.18 1.25
C ASP A 360 -7.48 24.40 2.53
N THR A 361 -8.05 23.21 2.39
CA THR A 361 -8.25 22.29 3.52
C THR A 361 -6.91 21.84 4.09
N ILE A 362 -5.97 21.41 3.26
CA ILE A 362 -4.62 20.98 3.70
C ILE A 362 -3.92 22.17 4.42
N LEU A 363 -3.90 23.36 3.83
CA LEU A 363 -3.26 24.54 4.43
C LEU A 363 -3.89 24.91 5.77
N ARG A 364 -5.22 24.85 5.86
CA ARG A 364 -5.96 25.05 7.12
C ARG A 364 -5.56 24.02 8.17
N LEU A 365 -5.45 22.74 7.78
CA LEU A 365 -5.06 21.65 8.68
C LEU A 365 -3.62 21.83 9.18
N LEU A 366 -2.68 22.18 8.30
CA LEU A 366 -1.30 22.47 8.69
C LEU A 366 -1.23 23.64 9.67
N ARG A 367 -1.93 24.75 9.35
CA ARG A 367 -2.03 25.91 10.24
C ARG A 367 -2.55 25.55 11.63
N THR A 368 -3.60 24.75 11.67
CA THR A 368 -4.27 24.38 12.94
C THR A 368 -3.41 23.42 13.77
N ASN A 369 -2.80 22.42 13.12
CA ASN A 369 -2.00 21.43 13.81
C ASN A 369 -0.69 22.01 14.36
N PHE A 370 -0.01 22.86 13.60
CA PHE A 370 1.21 23.54 14.04
C PHE A 370 0.98 24.84 14.81
N ALA A 371 -0.29 25.24 15.00
CA ALA A 371 -0.67 26.49 15.66
C ALA A 371 0.00 27.74 15.08
N CYS A 372 0.33 27.74 13.77
CA CYS A 372 1.11 28.77 13.10
C CYS A 372 0.31 29.41 11.95
N ARG A 373 -0.05 30.69 12.10
CA ARG A 373 -0.86 31.41 11.10
C ARG A 373 -0.15 31.65 9.78
N THR A 374 1.17 31.81 9.79
CA THR A 374 2.00 32.05 8.58
C THR A 374 1.99 30.86 7.61
N MET A 375 1.71 29.65 8.09
CA MET A 375 1.62 28.46 7.25
C MET A 375 0.45 28.44 6.27
N GLN A 376 -0.43 29.43 6.30
CA GLN A 376 -1.49 29.58 5.31
C GLN A 376 -1.00 30.15 3.98
N LYS A 377 0.19 30.76 3.95
CA LYS A 377 0.77 31.41 2.78
C LYS A 377 2.09 30.73 2.40
N PRO A 378 2.04 29.58 1.69
CA PRO A 378 3.25 28.95 1.20
C PRO A 378 3.85 29.72 0.01
N LEU A 379 5.15 29.50 -0.25
CA LEU A 379 5.79 29.92 -1.49
C LEU A 379 5.31 29.09 -2.67
N GLU A 380 5.25 27.78 -2.47
CA GLU A 380 4.84 26.81 -3.48
C GLU A 380 3.93 25.76 -2.87
N PHE A 381 2.98 25.30 -3.67
CA PHE A 381 2.08 24.22 -3.30
C PHE A 381 1.91 23.26 -4.50
N GLY A 382 2.38 22.05 -4.36
CA GLY A 382 2.15 20.95 -5.32
C GLY A 382 1.04 20.04 -4.81
N LEU A 383 0.18 19.58 -5.71
CA LEU A 383 -0.92 18.66 -5.44
C LEU A 383 -1.01 17.62 -6.54
N GLU A 384 -0.86 16.36 -6.16
CA GLU A 384 -1.07 15.20 -7.02
C GLU A 384 -2.24 14.39 -6.48
N LEU A 385 -3.21 14.10 -7.33
CA LEU A 385 -4.41 13.37 -6.96
C LEU A 385 -4.39 11.97 -7.57
N HIS A 386 -4.50 10.98 -6.71
CA HIS A 386 -4.55 9.59 -7.12
C HIS A 386 -5.85 8.95 -6.65
N PRO A 387 -6.67 8.37 -7.55
CA PRO A 387 -7.72 7.48 -7.11
C PRO A 387 -7.07 6.26 -6.44
N ILE A 388 -7.70 5.71 -5.42
CA ILE A 388 -7.25 4.48 -4.79
C ILE A 388 -8.19 3.37 -5.26
N PRO A 389 -7.87 2.65 -6.33
CA PRO A 389 -8.59 1.45 -6.69
C PRO A 389 -8.05 0.29 -5.85
N PHE A 390 -8.92 -0.34 -5.07
CA PHE A 390 -8.57 -1.56 -4.35
C PHE A 390 -9.48 -2.69 -4.79
N TYR A 391 -8.83 -3.80 -5.09
CA TYR A 391 -9.49 -5.06 -5.34
C TYR A 391 -9.06 -6.07 -4.28
N PHE A 392 -10.03 -6.62 -3.55
CA PHE A 392 -9.77 -7.45 -2.36
C PHE A 392 -9.84 -8.94 -2.62
N ASP A 393 -10.42 -9.36 -3.74
CA ASP A 393 -10.48 -10.76 -4.05
C ASP A 393 -9.14 -11.33 -4.52
N VAL A 394 -9.05 -12.65 -4.49
CA VAL A 394 -7.87 -13.36 -4.95
C VAL A 394 -7.80 -13.19 -6.45
N PHE A 395 -6.99 -12.27 -6.92
CA PHE A 395 -6.66 -12.18 -8.33
C PHE A 395 -6.03 -13.49 -8.78
N PRO A 396 -6.45 -14.05 -9.91
CA PRO A 396 -5.72 -15.14 -10.50
C PRO A 396 -4.30 -14.67 -10.80
N THR A 397 -3.33 -15.48 -10.45
CA THR A 397 -1.92 -15.16 -10.74
C THR A 397 -1.52 -15.64 -12.11
N PHE A 398 -2.20 -16.66 -12.59
CA PHE A 398 -1.95 -17.33 -13.85
C PHE A 398 -3.25 -17.98 -14.34
N GLU A 399 -3.60 -17.75 -15.59
CA GLU A 399 -4.69 -18.43 -16.27
C GLU A 399 -4.32 -18.72 -17.72
N ARG A 400 -4.18 -20.00 -18.07
CA ARG A 400 -3.71 -20.47 -19.37
C ARG A 400 -2.37 -19.80 -19.74
N CYS A 401 -2.38 -18.89 -20.74
CA CYS A 401 -1.20 -18.15 -21.20
C CYS A 401 -1.10 -16.75 -20.62
N ILE A 402 -2.03 -16.33 -19.73
CA ILE A 402 -2.06 -14.99 -19.16
C ILE A 402 -1.53 -15.02 -17.73
N ILE A 403 -0.58 -14.17 -17.44
CA ILE A 403 0.02 -14.00 -16.12
C ILE A 403 -0.27 -12.58 -15.66
N PHE A 404 -0.84 -12.44 -14.45
CA PHE A 404 -1.12 -11.14 -13.88
C PHE A 404 0.02 -10.66 -13.00
N SER A 405 0.42 -9.41 -13.21
CA SER A 405 1.50 -8.75 -12.48
C SER A 405 1.06 -7.40 -11.98
N SER A 406 0.81 -7.32 -10.69
CA SER A 406 0.50 -6.05 -10.01
C SER A 406 0.76 -6.19 -8.51
N THR A 407 0.68 -5.10 -7.79
CA THR A 407 0.73 -5.13 -6.33
C THR A 407 -0.38 -5.98 -5.71
N ASN A 408 -1.52 -6.18 -6.41
CA ASN A 408 -2.66 -6.94 -5.90
C ASN A 408 -2.44 -8.46 -5.91
N VAL A 409 -1.61 -8.96 -6.81
CA VAL A 409 -1.23 -10.39 -6.85
C VAL A 409 -0.02 -10.71 -5.99
N SER A 410 0.60 -9.69 -5.41
CA SER A 410 1.74 -9.87 -4.52
C SER A 410 1.33 -10.54 -3.21
N CYS A 411 2.20 -11.37 -2.68
CA CYS A 411 2.04 -11.98 -1.35
C CYS A 411 2.48 -11.02 -0.24
N TRP A 412 3.36 -10.06 -0.57
CA TRP A 412 3.97 -9.13 0.38
C TRP A 412 3.67 -7.69 0.03
N TYR A 413 3.31 -6.90 1.03
CA TYR A 413 3.09 -5.47 0.93
C TYR A 413 2.15 -5.07 -0.22
N ARG A 414 0.97 -5.69 -0.28
CA ARG A 414 -0.10 -5.34 -1.22
C ARG A 414 -0.42 -3.85 -1.12
N GLY A 415 -0.59 -3.20 -2.26
CA GLY A 415 -0.84 -1.76 -2.32
C GLY A 415 0.40 -0.88 -2.20
N PHE A 416 1.57 -1.46 -1.95
CA PHE A 416 2.84 -0.75 -1.83
C PHE A 416 3.79 -1.08 -2.98
N ILE A 417 4.77 -0.21 -3.19
CA ILE A 417 5.80 -0.42 -4.23
C ILE A 417 6.53 -1.74 -4.09
N ASN A 418 6.75 -2.18 -2.85
CA ASN A 418 7.42 -3.45 -2.56
C ASN A 418 6.64 -4.63 -3.14
N GLY A 419 5.30 -4.58 -3.05
CA GLY A 419 4.42 -5.56 -3.66
C GLY A 419 4.44 -5.51 -5.19
N SER A 420 4.53 -4.32 -5.77
CA SER A 420 4.63 -4.18 -7.23
C SER A 420 5.94 -4.77 -7.78
N ILE A 421 7.06 -4.56 -7.10
CA ILE A 421 8.36 -5.15 -7.44
C ILE A 421 8.30 -6.67 -7.35
N GLN A 422 7.78 -7.21 -6.24
CA GLN A 422 7.63 -8.66 -6.07
C GLN A 422 6.67 -9.26 -7.09
N GLY A 423 5.55 -8.58 -7.37
CA GLY A 423 4.58 -9.01 -8.37
C GLY A 423 5.21 -9.17 -9.75
N GLY A 424 6.10 -8.25 -10.14
CA GLY A 424 6.85 -8.34 -11.38
C GLY A 424 7.81 -9.53 -11.44
N VAL A 425 8.62 -9.70 -10.39
CA VAL A 425 9.54 -10.85 -10.29
C VAL A 425 8.78 -12.17 -10.32
N ARG A 426 7.67 -12.25 -9.59
CA ARG A 426 6.81 -13.44 -9.57
C ARG A 426 6.26 -13.78 -10.94
N ALA A 427 5.74 -12.79 -11.66
CA ALA A 427 5.20 -12.99 -13.00
C ALA A 427 6.28 -13.49 -13.99
N ALA A 428 7.48 -12.94 -13.90
CA ALA A 428 8.62 -13.41 -14.69
C ALA A 428 8.99 -14.87 -14.41
N ILE A 429 9.04 -15.25 -13.12
CA ILE A 429 9.35 -16.63 -12.72
C ILE A 429 8.27 -17.59 -13.22
N LEU A 430 6.98 -17.23 -13.12
CA LEU A 430 5.88 -18.03 -13.66
C LEU A 430 6.02 -18.22 -15.18
N ALA A 431 6.28 -17.15 -15.92
CA ALA A 431 6.52 -17.24 -17.37
C ALA A 431 7.72 -18.12 -17.70
N LEU A 432 8.83 -17.98 -16.98
CA LEU A 432 10.03 -18.75 -17.19
C LEU A 432 9.86 -20.24 -16.86
N LEU A 433 9.04 -20.58 -15.86
CA LEU A 433 8.71 -21.99 -15.57
C LEU A 433 8.02 -22.67 -16.74
N GLU A 434 7.22 -21.97 -17.51
CA GLU A 434 6.53 -22.50 -18.70
C GLU A 434 7.45 -22.48 -19.95
N ILE A 435 8.26 -21.43 -20.13
CA ILE A 435 9.06 -21.24 -21.36
C ILE A 435 10.42 -21.91 -21.24
N ARG A 436 11.13 -21.76 -20.12
CA ARG A 436 12.51 -22.22 -19.88
C ARG A 436 12.70 -22.65 -18.41
N PRO A 437 12.05 -23.73 -17.93
CA PRO A 437 12.09 -24.14 -16.53
C PRO A 437 13.52 -24.38 -15.99
N GLN A 438 14.44 -24.80 -16.86
CA GLN A 438 15.85 -25.05 -16.51
C GLN A 438 16.60 -23.79 -16.05
N THR A 439 16.07 -22.60 -16.28
CA THR A 439 16.69 -21.34 -15.85
C THR A 439 16.32 -20.92 -14.44
N ILE A 440 15.35 -21.62 -13.83
CA ILE A 440 14.78 -21.29 -12.52
C ILE A 440 15.37 -22.18 -11.44
N THR A 441 15.80 -21.55 -10.35
CA THR A 441 16.31 -22.25 -9.17
C THR A 441 15.19 -22.59 -8.20
N PHE A 442 15.35 -23.64 -7.40
CA PHE A 442 14.41 -24.01 -6.34
C PHE A 442 14.17 -22.83 -5.34
N ARG A 443 15.22 -22.05 -5.06
CA ARG A 443 15.11 -20.87 -4.18
C ARG A 443 14.16 -19.83 -4.76
N GLU A 444 14.23 -19.54 -6.04
CA GLU A 444 13.35 -18.57 -6.69
C GLU A 444 11.90 -19.02 -6.66
N VAL A 445 11.64 -20.32 -6.88
CA VAL A 445 10.27 -20.88 -6.74
C VAL A 445 9.76 -20.73 -5.31
N THR A 446 10.62 -21.02 -4.32
CA THR A 446 10.27 -20.90 -2.91
C THR A 446 9.97 -19.45 -2.53
N ASP A 447 10.80 -18.52 -2.99
CA ASP A 447 10.61 -17.07 -2.74
C ASP A 447 9.34 -16.55 -3.42
N MET A 448 9.04 -17.04 -4.64
CA MET A 448 7.82 -16.72 -5.37
C MET A 448 6.56 -17.20 -4.65
N GLN A 449 6.57 -18.43 -4.13
CA GLN A 449 5.42 -19.02 -3.45
C GLN A 449 5.15 -18.41 -2.08
N CYS A 450 5.97 -17.46 -1.64
CA CYS A 450 5.84 -16.80 -0.34
C CYS A 450 5.79 -17.78 0.83
N MET A 451 6.51 -18.88 0.72
CA MET A 451 6.60 -19.88 1.78
C MET A 451 7.36 -19.38 3.02
N HIS A 452 7.72 -18.12 3.08
CA HIS A 452 8.30 -17.49 4.28
C HIS A 452 7.27 -17.28 5.38
N PHE A 453 6.48 -18.32 5.69
CA PHE A 453 5.70 -18.40 6.92
C PHE A 453 6.57 -18.28 8.20
N LYS A 454 7.87 -18.18 8.06
CA LYS A 454 8.82 -18.03 9.17
C LYS A 454 8.63 -16.73 9.96
N TYR A 455 8.01 -15.72 9.39
CA TYR A 455 7.80 -14.45 10.07
C TYR A 455 6.54 -14.42 10.94
N PHE A 456 5.55 -15.27 10.67
CA PHE A 456 4.43 -15.45 11.58
C PHE A 456 4.82 -16.50 12.62
N ARG A 457 5.44 -16.04 13.70
CA ARG A 457 5.72 -16.88 14.87
C ARG A 457 4.41 -17.57 15.27
N GLN A 458 4.38 -18.90 15.16
CA GLN A 458 3.26 -19.67 15.71
C GLN A 458 3.22 -19.45 17.21
N ARG A 459 2.20 -18.76 17.66
CA ARG A 459 2.02 -18.48 19.08
C ARG A 459 1.47 -19.71 19.80
N SER A 460 1.93 -19.91 21.02
CA SER A 460 1.42 -20.95 21.91
C SER A 460 -0.09 -20.77 22.15
N SER A 461 -0.77 -21.85 22.56
CA SER A 461 -2.20 -21.76 22.90
C SER A 461 -2.45 -20.74 24.01
N TYR A 462 -1.52 -20.66 24.99
CA TYR A 462 -1.56 -19.65 26.05
C TYR A 462 -1.47 -18.22 25.51
N GLU A 463 -0.53 -17.94 24.62
CA GLU A 463 -0.44 -16.63 23.97
C GLU A 463 -1.70 -16.27 23.18
N ARG A 464 -2.30 -17.24 22.51
CA ARG A 464 -3.58 -17.05 21.79
C ARG A 464 -4.71 -16.66 22.73
N VAL A 465 -4.86 -17.37 23.84
CA VAL A 465 -5.87 -17.07 24.86
C VAL A 465 -5.57 -15.69 25.48
N TRP A 466 -4.31 -15.43 25.86
CA TRP A 466 -3.92 -14.16 26.45
C TRP A 466 -4.21 -12.97 25.55
N TYR A 467 -3.98 -13.08 24.25
CA TYR A 467 -4.27 -12.02 23.27
C TYR A 467 -5.75 -11.94 22.87
N SER A 468 -6.54 -12.99 23.09
CA SER A 468 -7.99 -12.94 22.89
C SER A 468 -8.73 -12.22 24.04
N LEU A 469 -8.16 -12.20 25.23
CA LEU A 469 -8.66 -11.43 26.36
C LEU A 469 -8.36 -9.95 26.13
N ASN A 470 -9.27 -9.17 25.57
CA ASN A 470 -9.11 -7.74 25.40
C ASN A 470 -9.83 -6.93 26.48
N LEU A 471 -9.44 -5.67 26.63
CA LEU A 471 -9.96 -4.78 27.68
C LEU A 471 -11.49 -4.63 27.60
N ALA A 472 -12.05 -4.59 26.40
CA ALA A 472 -13.49 -4.50 26.20
C ALA A 472 -14.22 -5.79 26.64
N SER A 473 -13.64 -6.97 26.39
CA SER A 473 -14.22 -8.23 26.86
C SER A 473 -14.15 -8.36 28.37
N VAL A 474 -13.02 -7.99 28.97
CA VAL A 474 -12.86 -8.01 30.44
C VAL A 474 -13.83 -7.04 31.11
N SER A 475 -13.95 -5.81 30.61
CA SER A 475 -14.88 -4.83 31.17
C SER A 475 -16.35 -5.27 31.06
N ARG A 476 -16.75 -5.87 29.93
CA ARG A 476 -18.12 -6.41 29.77
C ARG A 476 -18.38 -7.57 30.71
N PHE A 477 -17.40 -8.45 30.90
CA PHE A 477 -17.50 -9.55 31.86
C PHE A 477 -17.68 -9.01 33.29
N LEU A 478 -16.84 -8.06 33.70
CA LEU A 478 -16.92 -7.44 35.04
C LEU A 478 -18.24 -6.70 35.25
N LEU A 479 -18.74 -5.99 34.24
CA LEU A 479 -20.05 -5.34 34.30
C LEU A 479 -21.18 -6.38 34.39
N GLY A 480 -21.09 -7.47 33.64
CA GLY A 480 -22.06 -8.58 33.72
C GLY A 480 -22.08 -9.21 35.12
N VAL A 481 -20.90 -9.53 35.67
CA VAL A 481 -20.77 -10.07 37.03
C VAL A 481 -21.32 -9.07 38.07
N GLY A 482 -20.99 -7.78 37.93
CA GLY A 482 -21.51 -6.72 38.81
C GLY A 482 -23.02 -6.61 38.77
N ALA A 483 -23.62 -6.67 37.56
CA ALA A 483 -25.08 -6.66 37.41
C ALA A 483 -25.75 -7.89 38.08
N VAL A 484 -25.18 -9.08 37.90
CA VAL A 484 -25.68 -10.31 38.56
C VAL A 484 -25.58 -10.21 40.09
N LEU A 485 -24.48 -9.70 40.61
CA LEU A 485 -24.32 -9.50 42.06
C LEU A 485 -25.29 -8.46 42.64
N LEU A 486 -25.55 -7.35 41.90
CA LEU A 486 -26.51 -6.35 42.30
C LEU A 486 -27.95 -6.90 42.28
N THR A 487 -28.32 -7.65 41.26
CA THR A 487 -29.64 -8.30 41.18
C THR A 487 -29.81 -9.36 42.29
N TYR A 488 -28.80 -10.14 42.58
CA TYR A 488 -28.81 -11.11 43.66
C TYR A 488 -28.87 -10.43 45.03
N GLY A 489 -28.13 -9.34 45.22
CA GLY A 489 -28.20 -8.54 46.44
C GLY A 489 -29.57 -7.90 46.66
N ALA A 490 -30.18 -7.36 45.59
CA ALA A 490 -31.53 -6.80 45.64
C ALA A 490 -32.64 -7.86 45.89
N TYR A 491 -32.42 -9.12 45.56
CA TYR A 491 -33.35 -10.22 45.81
C TYR A 491 -33.28 -10.75 47.26
N ARG A 492 -32.19 -10.46 47.96
CA ARG A 492 -31.99 -10.88 49.36
C ARG A 492 -32.43 -9.83 50.42
N VAL A 493 -32.74 -8.62 49.99
CA VAL A 493 -33.27 -7.53 50.81
C VAL A 493 -34.81 -7.50 50.58
#